data_97ab6fa97410a45dd3e19220f97e80bb
#
_entry.id   97ab6fa97410a45dd3e19220f97e80bb
#
_cell.length_a   1.000
_cell.length_b   1.000
_cell.length_c   1.000
_cell.angle_alpha   90.00
_cell.angle_beta   90.00
_cell.angle_gamma   90.00
#
_symmetry.space_group_name_H-M   'P 1'
#
loop_
_entity.id
_entity.type
_entity.pdbx_description
1 polymer ?
#
loop_
_entity_poly.entity_id
_entity_poly.type
_entity_poly.pdbx_seq_one_letter_code
_entity_poly.pdbx_strand_id
1 'polypeptide(L)'
;MAKVVAELKYSAEHEWVAVDGSGPTNIGISAVAAEALGDIVYVDLPEVGSTVTAGETCGEVESTKSVSDLYAPVTGEVVEINDEVVSDPALINNDPYGAGWLFKVAVTEEGPLMSAEEYASANGGEL
;
A
#
# COMPACT_ATOMS: atom_id res chain seq x y z
N MET A 1 -19.24 1.67 1.90
CA MET A 1 -18.03 1.85 2.71
C MET A 1 -16.88 1.09 2.09
N ALA A 2 -15.67 1.61 2.27
CA ALA A 2 -14.49 0.97 1.73
C ALA A 2 -14.23 -0.37 2.42
N LYS A 3 -13.85 -1.37 1.65
CA LYS A 3 -13.58 -2.69 2.18
C LYS A 3 -12.21 -2.76 2.84
N VAL A 4 -12.14 -3.45 3.97
CA VAL A 4 -10.89 -3.77 4.66
C VAL A 4 -10.76 -5.29 4.68
N VAL A 5 -9.61 -5.80 4.21
CA VAL A 5 -9.39 -7.26 4.12
C VAL A 5 -8.85 -7.78 5.44
N ALA A 6 -9.53 -8.77 6.00
CA ALA A 6 -9.25 -9.27 7.35
C ALA A 6 -7.86 -9.91 7.51
N GLU A 7 -7.31 -10.47 6.44
CA GLU A 7 -6.03 -11.17 6.46
C GLU A 7 -4.81 -10.25 6.37
N LEU A 8 -5.04 -8.95 6.13
CA LEU A 8 -3.96 -7.99 5.96
C LEU A 8 -3.72 -7.17 7.22
N LYS A 9 -2.54 -6.55 7.29
CA LYS A 9 -2.23 -5.55 8.31
C LYS A 9 -2.10 -4.20 7.63
N TYR A 10 -2.24 -3.13 8.39
CA TYR A 10 -2.33 -1.77 7.84
C TYR A 10 -1.49 -0.78 8.62
N SER A 11 -0.88 0.16 7.91
CA SER A 11 -0.18 1.28 8.54
C SER A 11 -1.17 2.42 8.81
N ALA A 12 -0.75 3.36 9.67
CA ALA A 12 -1.56 4.54 9.95
C ALA A 12 -1.73 5.44 8.72
N GLU A 13 -0.84 5.31 7.74
CA GLU A 13 -0.88 6.07 6.47
C GLU A 13 -1.63 5.32 5.37
N HIS A 14 -2.38 4.27 5.73
CA HIS A 14 -3.29 3.54 4.83
C HIS A 14 -2.62 2.61 3.82
N GLU A 15 -1.40 2.15 4.09
CA GLU A 15 -0.81 1.07 3.29
C GLU A 15 -1.17 -0.27 3.91
N TRP A 16 -1.47 -1.26 3.06
CA TRP A 16 -1.70 -2.62 3.52
C TRP A 16 -0.45 -3.47 3.29
N VAL A 17 -0.30 -4.48 4.14
CA VAL A 17 0.84 -5.40 4.11
C VAL A 17 0.30 -6.83 4.16
N ALA A 18 0.66 -7.65 3.18
CA ALA A 18 0.27 -9.06 3.15
C ALA A 18 1.35 -9.90 3.83
N VAL A 19 1.33 -9.91 5.16
CA VAL A 19 2.35 -10.61 5.94
C VAL A 19 2.00 -12.10 6.01
N ASP A 20 2.75 -12.93 5.29
CA ASP A 20 2.53 -14.38 5.29
C ASP A 20 3.69 -15.15 5.94
N GLY A 21 4.73 -14.45 6.36
CA GLY A 21 5.85 -15.04 7.06
C GLY A 21 6.89 -15.74 6.19
N SER A 22 6.70 -15.76 4.88
CA SER A 22 7.64 -16.40 3.97
C SER A 22 7.82 -15.59 2.70
N GLY A 23 9.07 -15.28 2.35
CA GLY A 23 9.39 -14.58 1.12
C GLY A 23 8.98 -13.12 1.11
N PRO A 24 9.10 -12.47 -0.05
CA PRO A 24 8.77 -11.06 -0.19
C PRO A 24 7.29 -10.79 0.06
N THR A 25 7.01 -9.64 0.66
CA THR A 25 5.68 -9.25 1.10
C THR A 25 5.10 -8.19 0.16
N ASN A 26 3.86 -8.40 -0.30
CA ASN A 26 3.15 -7.43 -1.13
C ASN A 26 2.70 -6.25 -0.29
N ILE A 27 2.81 -5.06 -0.87
CA ILE A 27 2.39 -3.81 -0.24
C ILE A 27 1.55 -3.02 -1.24
N GLY A 28 0.50 -2.39 -0.75
CA GLY A 28 -0.35 -1.52 -1.55
C GLY A 28 -1.05 -0.49 -0.68
N ILE A 29 -1.97 0.27 -1.25
CA ILE A 29 -2.80 1.19 -0.49
C ILE A 29 -4.19 0.58 -0.29
N SER A 30 -4.84 0.92 0.83
CA SER A 30 -6.15 0.37 1.16
C SER A 30 -7.25 0.97 0.26
N ALA A 31 -8.40 0.31 0.24
CA ALA A 31 -9.57 0.85 -0.44
C ALA A 31 -10.01 2.17 0.18
N VAL A 32 -9.81 2.35 1.48
CA VAL A 32 -10.10 3.61 2.17
C VAL A 32 -9.28 4.74 1.53
N ALA A 33 -7.97 4.51 1.36
CA ALA A 33 -7.11 5.51 0.74
C ALA A 33 -7.47 5.76 -0.73
N ALA A 34 -7.73 4.69 -1.48
CA ALA A 34 -8.07 4.81 -2.90
C ALA A 34 -9.36 5.62 -3.09
N GLU A 35 -10.37 5.40 -2.25
CA GLU A 35 -11.62 6.17 -2.31
C GLU A 35 -11.41 7.63 -1.94
N ALA A 36 -10.60 7.89 -0.92
CA ALA A 36 -10.32 9.25 -0.48
C ALA A 36 -9.56 10.05 -1.54
N LEU A 37 -8.65 9.40 -2.26
CA LEU A 37 -7.87 10.05 -3.30
C LEU A 37 -8.69 10.30 -4.57
N GLY A 38 -9.62 9.41 -4.89
CA GLY A 38 -10.34 9.45 -6.15
C GLY A 38 -9.55 8.78 -7.26
N ASP A 39 -9.80 9.17 -8.51
CA ASP A 39 -9.15 8.52 -9.67
C ASP A 39 -7.64 8.73 -9.65
N ILE A 40 -6.91 7.63 -9.51
CA ILE A 40 -5.45 7.66 -9.47
C ILE A 40 -4.92 7.67 -10.91
N VAL A 41 -4.05 8.64 -11.19
CA VAL A 41 -3.56 8.89 -12.54
C VAL A 41 -2.06 8.68 -12.69
N TYR A 42 -1.33 8.60 -11.57
CA TYR A 42 0.12 8.42 -11.60
C TYR A 42 0.61 7.84 -10.28
N VAL A 43 1.60 6.95 -10.36
CA VAL A 43 2.29 6.43 -9.17
C VAL A 43 3.80 6.52 -9.41
N ASP A 44 4.52 6.88 -8.34
CA ASP A 44 5.97 6.86 -8.32
C ASP A 44 6.37 5.84 -7.27
N LEU A 45 6.88 4.69 -7.72
CA LEU A 45 7.21 3.57 -6.84
C LEU A 45 8.71 3.58 -6.51
N PRO A 46 9.10 2.99 -5.36
CA PRO A 46 10.52 2.87 -5.04
C PRO A 46 11.20 1.93 -6.05
N GLU A 47 12.50 2.17 -6.29
CA GLU A 47 13.25 1.35 -7.24
C GLU A 47 13.56 -0.04 -6.67
N VAL A 48 13.55 -1.04 -7.54
CA VAL A 48 13.99 -2.39 -7.18
C VAL A 48 15.45 -2.32 -6.76
N GLY A 49 15.78 -2.94 -5.63
CA GLY A 49 17.11 -2.90 -5.06
C GLY A 49 17.32 -1.79 -4.03
N SER A 50 16.39 -0.84 -3.94
CA SER A 50 16.49 0.20 -2.92
C SER A 50 15.96 -0.32 -1.59
N THR A 51 16.37 0.35 -0.51
CA THR A 51 15.89 0.02 0.83
C THR A 51 14.84 1.06 1.25
N VAL A 52 13.70 0.58 1.76
CA VAL A 52 12.68 1.45 2.34
C VAL A 52 12.69 1.28 3.85
N THR A 53 12.33 2.35 4.57
CA THR A 53 12.34 2.37 6.03
C THR A 53 10.93 2.70 6.52
N ALA A 54 10.41 1.89 7.44
CA ALA A 54 9.07 2.07 7.98
C ALA A 54 8.86 3.50 8.49
N GLY A 55 7.77 4.13 8.06
CA GLY A 55 7.41 5.48 8.44
C GLY A 55 8.02 6.57 7.57
N GLU A 56 8.92 6.24 6.65
CA GLU A 56 9.52 7.22 5.74
C GLU A 56 8.86 7.18 4.37
N THR A 57 8.87 8.32 3.69
CA THR A 57 8.32 8.42 2.35
C THR A 57 9.14 7.57 1.39
N CYS A 58 8.48 6.75 0.59
CA CYS A 58 9.15 5.90 -0.39
C CYS A 58 8.65 6.12 -1.83
N GLY A 59 7.64 6.97 -2.01
CA GLY A 59 7.09 7.26 -3.34
C GLY A 59 5.93 8.21 -3.24
N GLU A 60 5.13 8.26 -4.30
CA GLU A 60 3.96 9.14 -4.37
C GLU A 60 2.83 8.47 -5.14
N VAL A 61 1.60 8.85 -4.81
CA VAL A 61 0.40 8.47 -5.55
C VAL A 61 -0.33 9.76 -5.91
N GLU A 62 -0.55 9.99 -7.20
CA GLU A 62 -1.21 11.19 -7.68
C GLU A 62 -2.59 10.86 -8.22
N SER A 63 -3.58 11.65 -7.79
CA SER A 63 -4.95 11.52 -8.27
C SER A 63 -5.37 12.80 -8.98
N THR A 64 -6.58 12.79 -9.55
CA THR A 64 -7.14 13.99 -10.19
C THR A 64 -7.37 15.12 -9.19
N LYS A 65 -7.39 14.82 -7.88
CA LYS A 65 -7.66 15.81 -6.83
C LYS A 65 -6.43 16.26 -6.07
N SER A 66 -5.44 15.36 -5.88
CA SER A 66 -4.31 15.67 -5.01
C SER A 66 -3.14 14.72 -5.23
N VAL A 67 -2.00 15.07 -4.63
CA VAL A 67 -0.81 14.21 -4.60
C VAL A 67 -0.62 13.79 -3.16
N SER A 68 -0.40 12.50 -2.93
CA SER A 68 -0.18 11.95 -1.60
C SER A 68 1.15 11.21 -1.55
N ASP A 69 1.91 11.42 -0.48
CA ASP A 69 3.13 10.65 -0.24
C ASP A 69 2.79 9.20 0.05
N LEU A 70 3.62 8.30 -0.45
CA LEU A 70 3.52 6.88 -0.14
C LEU A 70 4.57 6.57 0.93
N TYR A 71 4.12 6.12 2.09
CA TYR A 71 5.00 5.80 3.21
C TYR A 71 5.24 4.30 3.27
N ALA A 72 6.47 3.90 3.58
CA ALA A 72 6.78 2.48 3.74
C ALA A 72 6.17 1.97 5.05
N PRO A 73 5.38 0.89 5.00
CA PRO A 73 4.82 0.31 6.23
C PRO A 73 5.80 -0.62 6.93
N VAL A 74 6.88 -1.01 6.25
CA VAL A 74 7.89 -1.94 6.76
C VAL A 74 9.27 -1.47 6.30
N THR A 75 10.31 -2.05 6.92
CA THR A 75 11.70 -1.81 6.52
C THR A 75 12.22 -3.03 5.76
N GLY A 76 12.91 -2.81 4.67
CA GLY A 76 13.51 -3.88 3.89
C GLY A 76 13.89 -3.44 2.49
N GLU A 77 14.33 -4.41 1.68
CA GLU A 77 14.73 -4.15 0.30
C GLU A 77 13.57 -4.39 -0.66
N VAL A 78 13.37 -3.48 -1.59
CA VAL A 78 12.36 -3.62 -2.65
C VAL A 78 12.88 -4.64 -3.66
N VAL A 79 12.14 -5.73 -3.81
CA VAL A 79 12.56 -6.81 -4.70
C VAL A 79 11.76 -6.88 -6.00
N GLU A 80 10.58 -6.26 -6.02
CA GLU A 80 9.73 -6.23 -7.21
C GLU A 80 8.79 -5.04 -7.14
N ILE A 81 8.46 -4.47 -8.31
CA ILE A 81 7.40 -3.45 -8.41
C ILE A 81 6.35 -3.94 -9.39
N ASN A 82 5.14 -3.42 -9.25
CA ASN A 82 4.03 -3.79 -10.15
C ASN A 82 4.01 -2.83 -11.34
N ASP A 83 4.61 -3.24 -12.45
CA ASP A 83 4.65 -2.41 -13.66
C ASP A 83 3.27 -2.15 -14.24
N GLU A 84 2.29 -2.99 -13.95
CA GLU A 84 0.93 -2.80 -14.46
C GLU A 84 0.27 -1.55 -13.91
N VAL A 85 0.51 -1.23 -12.63
CA VAL A 85 -0.07 0.01 -12.06
C VAL A 85 0.66 1.25 -12.55
N VAL A 86 1.91 1.12 -12.98
CA VAL A 86 2.63 2.24 -13.59
C VAL A 86 2.01 2.56 -14.95
N SER A 87 1.66 1.53 -15.72
CA SER A 87 1.02 1.69 -17.03
C SER A 87 -0.47 2.04 -16.91
N ASP A 88 -1.13 1.51 -15.88
CA ASP A 88 -2.57 1.69 -15.68
C ASP A 88 -2.88 1.93 -14.20
N PRO A 89 -2.68 3.16 -13.73
CA PRO A 89 -2.93 3.48 -12.32
C PRO A 89 -4.35 3.22 -11.84
N ALA A 90 -5.32 3.16 -12.74
CA ALA A 90 -6.71 2.87 -12.39
C ALA A 90 -6.89 1.48 -11.76
N LEU A 91 -5.93 0.58 -11.94
CA LEU A 91 -5.95 -0.71 -11.26
C LEU A 91 -6.00 -0.57 -9.75
N ILE A 92 -5.38 0.47 -9.22
CA ILE A 92 -5.38 0.73 -7.77
C ILE A 92 -6.81 1.04 -7.29
N ASN A 93 -7.56 1.79 -8.08
CA ASN A 93 -8.97 2.09 -7.75
C ASN A 93 -9.85 0.85 -7.90
N ASN A 94 -9.62 0.08 -8.96
CA ASN A 94 -10.48 -1.05 -9.30
C ASN A 94 -10.24 -2.28 -8.44
N ASP A 95 -8.99 -2.52 -8.04
CA ASP A 95 -8.63 -3.72 -7.29
C ASP A 95 -7.43 -3.47 -6.38
N PRO A 96 -7.60 -2.64 -5.34
CA PRO A 96 -6.46 -2.20 -4.51
C PRO A 96 -5.77 -3.35 -3.75
N TYR A 97 -6.48 -4.45 -3.50
CA TYR A 97 -5.91 -5.59 -2.75
C TYR A 97 -5.44 -6.73 -3.65
N GLY A 98 -5.72 -6.65 -4.95
CA GLY A 98 -5.32 -7.66 -5.92
C GLY A 98 -4.40 -7.09 -6.97
N ALA A 99 -4.92 -6.91 -8.20
CA ALA A 99 -4.11 -6.42 -9.33
C ALA A 99 -3.45 -5.08 -9.08
N GLY A 100 -3.97 -4.27 -8.14
CA GLY A 100 -3.45 -2.94 -7.80
C GLY A 100 -2.35 -2.92 -6.75
N TRP A 101 -1.72 -4.05 -6.42
CA TRP A 101 -0.59 -4.04 -5.50
C TRP A 101 0.54 -3.15 -6.06
N LEU A 102 1.36 -2.58 -5.18
CA LEU A 102 2.37 -1.59 -5.59
C LEU A 102 3.77 -2.17 -5.70
N PHE A 103 4.28 -2.75 -4.63
CA PHE A 103 5.64 -3.30 -4.64
C PHE A 103 5.78 -4.41 -3.60
N LYS A 104 6.87 -5.18 -3.73
CA LYS A 104 7.20 -6.26 -2.79
C LYS A 104 8.50 -5.93 -2.07
N VAL A 105 8.54 -6.24 -0.79
CA VAL A 105 9.69 -5.97 0.07
C VAL A 105 10.15 -7.25 0.76
N ALA A 106 11.46 -7.49 0.74
CA ALA A 106 12.08 -8.51 1.60
C ALA A 106 12.20 -7.88 2.99
N VAL A 107 11.20 -8.11 3.83
CA VAL A 107 11.03 -7.42 5.11
C VAL A 107 12.11 -7.85 6.09
N THR A 108 12.82 -6.86 6.67
CA THR A 108 13.78 -7.11 7.75
C THR A 108 13.20 -6.66 9.08
N GLU A 109 12.27 -5.71 9.07
CA GLU A 109 11.64 -5.20 10.29
C GLU A 109 10.26 -4.65 9.94
N GLU A 110 9.24 -5.02 10.70
CA GLU A 110 7.90 -4.46 10.55
C GLU A 110 7.84 -3.12 11.27
N GLY A 111 7.12 -2.18 10.69
CA GLY A 111 6.80 -0.94 11.37
C GLY A 111 5.59 -1.11 12.28
N PRO A 112 5.07 -0.01 12.84
CA PRO A 112 3.85 -0.06 13.64
C PRO A 112 2.66 -0.32 12.72
N LEU A 113 2.11 -1.54 12.81
CA LEU A 113 0.99 -1.98 11.99
C LEU A 113 -0.23 -2.25 12.84
N MET A 114 -1.40 -2.00 12.27
CA MET A 114 -2.68 -2.29 12.90
C MET A 114 -3.25 -3.57 12.31
N SER A 115 -4.07 -4.27 13.10
CA SER A 115 -4.88 -5.36 12.56
C SER A 115 -5.96 -4.76 11.65
N ALA A 116 -6.59 -5.60 10.82
CA ALA A 116 -7.67 -5.15 9.96
C ALA A 116 -8.83 -4.58 10.78
N GLU A 117 -9.15 -5.18 11.94
CA GLU A 117 -10.21 -4.68 12.80
C GLU A 117 -9.91 -3.30 13.36
N GLU A 118 -8.68 -3.10 13.83
CA GLU A 118 -8.26 -1.79 14.34
C GLU A 118 -8.31 -0.73 13.26
N TYR A 119 -7.84 -1.06 12.08
CA TYR A 119 -7.82 -0.14 10.95
C TYR A 119 -9.24 0.21 10.50
N ALA A 120 -10.12 -0.78 10.36
CA ALA A 120 -11.50 -0.54 9.96
C ALA A 120 -12.23 0.34 10.97
N SER A 121 -12.00 0.08 12.26
CA SER A 121 -12.63 0.86 13.33
C SER A 121 -12.17 2.32 13.32
N ALA A 122 -10.88 2.55 13.07
CA ALA A 122 -10.31 3.90 13.07
C ALA A 122 -10.69 4.71 11.84
N ASN A 123 -10.98 4.05 10.71
CA ASN A 123 -11.13 4.72 9.42
C ASN A 123 -12.51 4.55 8.78
N GLY A 124 -13.44 3.96 9.48
CA GLY A 124 -14.78 3.75 8.96
C GLY A 124 -14.88 2.73 7.85
N GLY A 125 -13.90 1.83 7.77
CA GLY A 125 -13.91 0.75 6.77
C GLY A 125 -14.80 -0.40 7.19
N GLU A 126 -14.99 -1.34 6.27
CA GLU A 126 -15.86 -2.48 6.48
C GLU A 126 -15.12 -3.79 6.19
N LEU A 127 -15.11 -4.68 7.16
CA LEU A 127 -14.54 -6.01 7.01
C LEU A 127 -15.47 -6.96 6.26
#